data_5f0f0f1449767d1ac7a8bddd5042a5ae
#
_entry.id   5f0f0f1449767d1ac7a8bddd5042a5ae
#
_cell.length_a   1.000
_cell.length_b   1.000
_cell.length_c   1.000
_cell.angle_alpha   90.00
_cell.angle_beta   90.00
_cell.angle_gamma   90.00
#
_symmetry.space_group_name_H-M   'P 1'
#
loop_
_entity.id
_entity.type
_entity.pdbx_description
1 polymer ?
#
loop_
_entity_poly.entity_id
_entity_poly.type
_entity_poly.pdbx_seq_one_letter_code
_entity_poly.pdbx_strand_id
1 'polypeptide(L)'
;MNLIDKIPFNHFKPIVYRNEELWKSYEQLNGFLSKNFESEFSEIIAKPFYSDNAINWYSINGGTFKPLDIYAFAEKQNLLLRYHFFLHQVNTKVSELKSSANQDNYIWADLLSLTFAPANNILYSDGQNLKLAWGFNYQNEQENYLDPKVISAYIDSKLNIPADLPIQQSVAEI
;
A
#
# COMPACT_ATOMS: atom_id res chain seq x y z
N MET A 1 1.43 12.25 15.31
CA MET A 1 2.31 11.81 14.21
C MET A 1 3.48 11.06 14.84
N ASN A 2 3.67 9.80 14.49
CA ASN A 2 4.71 8.93 15.06
C ASN A 2 5.74 8.56 14.00
N LEU A 3 7.03 8.63 14.37
CA LEU A 3 8.12 8.19 13.51
C LEU A 3 8.05 6.66 13.34
N ILE A 4 8.09 6.22 12.09
CA ILE A 4 8.16 4.79 11.71
C ILE A 4 9.63 4.40 11.54
N ASP A 5 10.35 5.15 10.71
CA ASP A 5 11.74 4.89 10.40
C ASP A 5 12.46 6.15 9.91
N LYS A 6 13.78 6.15 10.03
CA LYS A 6 14.68 7.17 9.50
C LYS A 6 15.68 6.50 8.56
N ILE A 7 15.53 6.74 7.27
CA ILE A 7 16.38 6.14 6.23
C ILE A 7 17.33 7.21 5.67
N PRO A 8 18.65 7.02 5.76
CA PRO A 8 19.60 7.94 5.17
C PRO A 8 19.36 8.13 3.67
N PHE A 9 19.33 9.38 3.22
CA PHE A 9 18.93 9.75 1.86
C PHE A 9 19.84 9.16 0.78
N ASN A 10 21.10 8.96 1.10
CA ASN A 10 22.10 8.42 0.17
C ASN A 10 22.16 6.89 0.12
N HIS A 11 21.40 6.16 0.95
CA HIS A 11 21.38 4.69 0.97
C HIS A 11 20.66 4.10 -0.24
N PHE A 12 19.63 4.80 -0.73
CA PHE A 12 18.81 4.33 -1.83
C PHE A 12 18.64 5.42 -2.88
N LYS A 13 18.51 5.00 -4.12
CA LYS A 13 18.28 5.92 -5.23
C LYS A 13 16.81 6.35 -5.24
N PRO A 14 16.50 7.66 -5.18
CA PRO A 14 15.14 8.15 -5.34
C PRO A 14 14.61 7.83 -6.74
N ILE A 15 13.34 7.49 -6.81
CA ILE A 15 12.62 7.34 -8.08
C ILE A 15 12.27 8.75 -8.56
N VAL A 16 12.57 9.03 -9.82
CA VAL A 16 12.25 10.30 -10.46
C VAL A 16 11.13 10.10 -11.47
N TYR A 17 10.11 10.93 -11.38
CA TYR A 17 9.02 10.99 -12.35
C TYR A 17 8.78 12.44 -12.77
N ARG A 18 8.80 12.71 -14.07
CA ARG A 18 8.62 14.06 -14.65
C ARG A 18 9.56 15.11 -14.04
N ASN A 19 10.83 14.74 -13.86
CA ASN A 19 11.91 15.58 -13.29
C ASN A 19 11.75 15.92 -11.80
N GLU A 20 10.85 15.26 -11.09
CA GLU A 20 10.70 15.40 -9.65
C GLU A 20 10.87 14.05 -8.95
N GLU A 21 11.41 14.08 -7.75
CA GLU A 21 11.52 12.90 -6.89
C GLU A 21 10.12 12.46 -6.44
N LEU A 22 9.80 11.18 -6.64
CA LEU A 22 8.46 10.62 -6.43
C LEU A 22 7.93 10.87 -5.02
N TRP A 23 8.77 10.77 -3.99
CA TRP A 23 8.36 10.96 -2.60
C TRP A 23 7.80 12.36 -2.30
N LYS A 24 8.11 13.37 -3.13
CA LYS A 24 7.55 14.72 -3.02
C LYS A 24 6.06 14.80 -3.42
N SER A 25 5.56 13.77 -4.09
CA SER A 25 4.15 13.67 -4.51
C SER A 25 3.21 13.17 -3.41
N TYR A 26 3.66 13.15 -2.15
CA TYR A 26 2.89 12.56 -1.03
C TYR A 26 1.47 13.11 -0.92
N GLU A 27 1.27 14.42 -0.92
CA GLU A 27 -0.05 15.02 -0.70
C GLU A 27 -1.04 14.66 -1.83
N GLN A 28 -0.56 14.62 -3.07
CA GLN A 28 -1.38 14.22 -4.22
C GLN A 28 -1.75 12.74 -4.17
N LEU A 29 -0.76 11.88 -3.90
CA LEU A 29 -0.97 10.43 -3.80
C LEU A 29 -1.88 10.07 -2.62
N ASN A 30 -1.65 10.66 -1.46
CA ASN A 30 -2.47 10.44 -0.28
C ASN A 30 -3.92 10.87 -0.52
N GLY A 31 -4.13 12.02 -1.16
CA GLY A 31 -5.45 12.49 -1.56
C GLY A 31 -6.13 11.57 -2.58
N PHE A 32 -5.39 11.03 -3.54
CA PHE A 32 -5.92 10.06 -4.51
C PHE A 32 -6.32 8.74 -3.83
N LEU A 33 -5.46 8.20 -2.95
CA LEU A 33 -5.74 6.96 -2.23
C LEU A 33 -6.99 7.10 -1.35
N SER A 34 -7.13 8.21 -0.65
CA SER A 34 -8.28 8.48 0.23
C SER A 34 -9.61 8.53 -0.53
N LYS A 35 -9.59 8.93 -1.80
CA LYS A 35 -10.80 9.03 -2.64
C LYS A 35 -11.14 7.74 -3.38
N ASN A 36 -10.17 6.89 -3.64
CA ASN A 36 -10.33 5.77 -4.57
C ASN A 36 -10.19 4.39 -3.94
N PHE A 37 -9.71 4.31 -2.69
CA PHE A 37 -9.51 3.05 -1.98
C PHE A 37 -10.25 3.06 -0.64
N GLU A 38 -10.54 1.87 -0.13
CA GLU A 38 -11.17 1.69 1.17
C GLU A 38 -10.30 2.25 2.31
N SER A 39 -10.93 2.58 3.43
CA SER A 39 -10.27 3.21 4.58
C SER A 39 -9.05 2.43 5.10
N GLU A 40 -9.04 1.11 4.96
CA GLU A 40 -7.91 0.25 5.33
C GLU A 40 -6.63 0.63 4.59
N PHE A 41 -6.74 1.03 3.31
CA PHE A 41 -5.60 1.33 2.44
C PHE A 41 -5.45 2.80 2.09
N SER A 42 -6.40 3.63 2.49
CA SER A 42 -6.38 5.06 2.16
C SER A 42 -5.16 5.80 2.73
N GLU A 43 -4.56 5.26 3.79
CA GLU A 43 -3.42 5.84 4.49
C GLU A 43 -2.21 4.90 4.54
N ILE A 44 -2.10 4.00 3.56
CA ILE A 44 -1.04 2.99 3.55
C ILE A 44 0.36 3.60 3.35
N ILE A 45 0.47 4.71 2.63
CA ILE A 45 1.76 5.37 2.43
C ILE A 45 2.16 6.21 3.64
N ALA A 46 3.38 6.00 4.14
CA ALA A 46 3.94 6.82 5.19
C ALA A 46 4.24 8.23 4.68
N LYS A 47 4.09 9.23 5.58
CA LYS A 47 4.41 10.62 5.26
C LYS A 47 5.92 10.85 5.32
N PRO A 48 6.54 11.28 4.21
CA PRO A 48 7.97 11.58 4.20
C PRO A 48 8.26 12.98 4.74
N PHE A 49 9.36 13.09 5.44
CA PHE A 49 9.93 14.37 5.87
C PHE A 49 11.46 14.34 5.74
N TYR A 50 12.01 15.19 4.92
CA TYR A 50 13.46 15.28 4.73
C TYR A 50 14.08 16.17 5.80
N SER A 51 15.00 15.62 6.57
CA SER A 51 15.87 16.36 7.49
C SER A 51 17.16 15.58 7.77
N ASP A 52 18.24 16.29 8.08
CA ASP A 52 19.53 15.69 8.48
C ASP A 52 20.05 14.63 7.50
N ASN A 53 19.93 14.88 6.20
CA ASN A 53 20.30 13.95 5.12
C ASN A 53 19.60 12.59 5.20
N ALA A 54 18.39 12.57 5.71
CA ALA A 54 17.55 11.38 5.78
C ALA A 54 16.09 11.69 5.42
N ILE A 55 15.35 10.68 5.00
CA ILE A 55 13.90 10.72 4.98
C ILE A 55 13.41 10.09 6.28
N ASN A 56 12.66 10.86 7.03
CA ASN A 56 11.92 10.40 8.19
C ASN A 56 10.51 10.04 7.74
N TRP A 57 10.13 8.79 7.95
CA TRP A 57 8.81 8.27 7.61
C TRP A 57 7.89 8.31 8.81
N TYR A 58 6.70 8.88 8.66
CA TYR A 58 5.75 9.05 9.75
C TYR A 58 4.40 8.40 9.47
N SER A 59 3.79 7.86 10.54
CA SER A 59 2.36 7.57 10.59
C SER A 59 1.62 8.79 11.12
N ILE A 60 0.63 9.27 10.36
CA ILE A 60 -0.15 10.46 10.75
C ILE A 60 -1.06 10.14 11.94
N ASN A 61 -1.69 8.97 11.94
CA ASN A 61 -2.72 8.57 12.90
C ASN A 61 -2.18 7.83 14.12
N GLY A 62 -0.90 7.98 14.43
CA GLY A 62 -0.28 7.28 15.55
C GLY A 62 0.08 5.83 15.22
N GLY A 63 0.16 4.97 16.26
CA GLY A 63 0.61 3.59 16.14
C GLY A 63 2.12 3.45 16.27
N THR A 64 2.56 2.25 16.67
CA THR A 64 3.99 1.88 16.73
C THR A 64 4.25 0.86 15.62
N PHE A 65 4.78 1.34 14.51
CA PHE A 65 5.06 0.51 13.34
C PHE A 65 6.47 -0.06 13.40
N LYS A 66 6.60 -1.31 13.05
CA LYS A 66 7.87 -2.05 13.02
C LYS A 66 8.00 -2.82 11.71
N PRO A 67 9.23 -3.14 11.25
CA PRO A 67 9.44 -3.98 10.08
C PRO A 67 8.72 -5.32 10.19
N LEU A 68 8.27 -5.89 9.07
CA LEU A 68 7.50 -7.14 9.06
C LEU A 68 8.29 -8.36 9.53
N ASP A 69 9.61 -8.33 9.46
CA ASP A 69 10.49 -9.45 9.84
C ASP A 69 10.46 -9.79 11.34
N ILE A 70 10.00 -8.86 12.18
CA ILE A 70 9.85 -9.11 13.62
C ILE A 70 8.62 -9.94 13.99
N TYR A 71 7.63 -10.03 13.08
CA TYR A 71 6.37 -10.74 13.32
C TYR A 71 6.54 -12.25 13.13
N ALA A 72 5.75 -13.04 13.88
CA ALA A 72 5.66 -14.48 13.68
C ALA A 72 5.17 -14.82 12.26
N PHE A 73 5.55 -16.00 11.75
CA PHE A 73 5.27 -16.38 10.36
C PHE A 73 3.80 -16.25 9.96
N ALA A 74 2.87 -16.70 10.81
CA ALA A 74 1.43 -16.62 10.51
C ALA A 74 0.91 -15.18 10.44
N GLU A 75 1.37 -14.30 11.35
CA GLU A 75 1.02 -12.87 11.34
C GLU A 75 1.60 -12.18 10.12
N LYS A 76 2.88 -12.42 9.83
CA LYS A 76 3.56 -11.88 8.64
C LYS A 76 2.86 -12.31 7.36
N GLN A 77 2.48 -13.59 7.26
CA GLN A 77 1.76 -14.11 6.09
C GLN A 77 0.42 -13.39 5.89
N ASN A 78 -0.36 -13.20 6.96
CA ASN A 78 -1.64 -12.48 6.89
C ASN A 78 -1.46 -11.02 6.42
N LEU A 79 -0.48 -10.32 6.98
CA LEU A 79 -0.16 -8.95 6.58
C LEU A 79 0.26 -8.86 5.11
N LEU A 80 1.09 -9.80 4.64
CA LEU A 80 1.51 -9.87 3.24
C LEU A 80 0.36 -10.21 2.30
N LEU A 81 -0.56 -11.09 2.67
CA LEU A 81 -1.75 -11.39 1.86
C LEU A 81 -2.64 -10.14 1.69
N ARG A 82 -2.85 -9.38 2.75
CA ARG A 82 -3.58 -8.11 2.70
C ARG A 82 -2.88 -7.09 1.80
N TYR A 83 -1.56 -7.00 1.87
CA TYR A 83 -0.77 -6.16 0.98
C TYR A 83 -0.91 -6.58 -0.49
N HIS A 84 -0.84 -7.85 -0.80
CA HIS A 84 -1.02 -8.35 -2.16
C HIS A 84 -2.45 -8.13 -2.68
N PHE A 85 -3.44 -8.22 -1.82
CA PHE A 85 -4.81 -7.83 -2.19
C PHE A 85 -4.90 -6.34 -2.55
N PHE A 86 -4.28 -5.49 -1.76
CA PHE A 86 -4.17 -4.06 -2.08
C PHE A 86 -3.45 -3.83 -3.42
N LEU A 87 -2.32 -4.50 -3.67
CA LEU A 87 -1.62 -4.41 -4.96
C LEU A 87 -2.50 -4.85 -6.13
N HIS A 88 -3.33 -5.87 -5.94
CA HIS A 88 -4.31 -6.27 -6.95
C HIS A 88 -5.32 -5.15 -7.22
N GLN A 89 -5.83 -4.48 -6.21
CA GLN A 89 -6.73 -3.33 -6.37
C GLN A 89 -6.04 -2.16 -7.07
N VAL A 90 -4.78 -1.88 -6.74
CA VAL A 90 -3.96 -0.86 -7.43
C VAL A 90 -3.83 -1.19 -8.91
N ASN A 91 -3.48 -2.43 -9.26
CA ASN A 91 -3.32 -2.86 -10.65
C ASN A 91 -4.64 -2.77 -11.42
N THR A 92 -5.76 -3.11 -10.80
CA THR A 92 -7.09 -2.93 -11.39
C THR A 92 -7.37 -1.45 -11.66
N LYS A 93 -7.09 -0.57 -10.69
CA LYS A 93 -7.25 0.88 -10.87
C LYS A 93 -6.34 1.43 -11.97
N VAL A 94 -5.10 1.00 -12.05
CA VAL A 94 -4.15 1.37 -13.12
C VAL A 94 -4.71 0.98 -14.48
N SER A 95 -5.28 -0.22 -14.63
CA SER A 95 -5.88 -0.69 -15.88
C SER A 95 -7.12 0.16 -16.27
N GLU A 96 -7.97 0.49 -15.31
CA GLU A 96 -9.12 1.39 -15.52
C GLU A 96 -8.67 2.77 -15.99
N LEU A 97 -7.67 3.35 -15.34
CA LEU A 97 -7.13 4.67 -15.69
C LEU A 97 -6.52 4.68 -17.10
N LYS A 98 -5.81 3.62 -17.48
CA LYS A 98 -5.21 3.47 -18.82
C LYS A 98 -6.24 3.24 -19.91
N SER A 99 -7.39 2.69 -19.62
CA SER A 99 -8.48 2.50 -20.58
C SER A 99 -9.24 3.79 -20.89
N SER A 100 -9.05 4.83 -20.10
CA SER A 100 -9.65 6.14 -20.31
C SER A 100 -8.88 6.93 -21.37
N ALA A 101 -9.58 7.72 -22.18
CA ALA A 101 -8.97 8.65 -23.15
C ALA A 101 -8.39 9.92 -22.52
N ASN A 102 -8.53 10.11 -21.20
CA ASN A 102 -8.07 11.30 -20.49
C ASN A 102 -6.57 11.16 -20.14
N GLN A 103 -5.77 12.13 -20.59
CA GLN A 103 -4.32 12.14 -20.36
C GLN A 103 -3.95 12.23 -18.87
N ASP A 104 -4.73 12.93 -18.05
CA ASP A 104 -4.49 13.01 -16.61
C ASP A 104 -4.59 11.64 -15.93
N ASN A 105 -5.42 10.75 -16.45
CA ASN A 105 -5.54 9.38 -15.95
C ASN A 105 -4.28 8.55 -16.22
N TYR A 106 -3.58 8.80 -17.32
CA TYR A 106 -2.28 8.14 -17.57
C TYR A 106 -1.22 8.58 -16.55
N ILE A 107 -1.22 9.84 -16.16
CA ILE A 107 -0.31 10.34 -15.13
C ILE A 107 -0.56 9.64 -13.80
N TRP A 108 -1.82 9.48 -13.40
CA TRP A 108 -2.18 8.74 -12.19
C TRP A 108 -1.82 7.25 -12.28
N ALA A 109 -2.04 6.64 -13.44
CA ALA A 109 -1.64 5.25 -13.68
C ALA A 109 -0.13 5.05 -13.51
N ASP A 110 0.67 5.95 -14.04
CA ASP A 110 2.13 5.92 -13.91
C ASP A 110 2.57 6.13 -12.45
N LEU A 111 2.00 7.13 -11.76
CA LEU A 111 2.31 7.40 -10.36
C LEU A 111 2.00 6.21 -9.46
N LEU A 112 0.83 5.59 -9.63
CA LEU A 112 0.45 4.40 -8.88
C LEU A 112 1.39 3.22 -9.17
N SER A 113 1.72 2.99 -10.44
CA SER A 113 2.60 1.89 -10.84
C SER A 113 4.01 2.03 -10.27
N LEU A 114 4.56 3.25 -10.26
CA LEU A 114 5.87 3.53 -9.69
C LEU A 114 5.87 3.45 -8.17
N THR A 115 4.84 4.00 -7.53
CA THR A 115 4.74 4.02 -6.07
C THR A 115 4.61 2.62 -5.49
N PHE A 116 3.80 1.76 -6.12
CA PHE A 116 3.46 0.44 -5.60
C PHE A 116 4.18 -0.71 -6.30
N ALA A 117 5.23 -0.44 -7.07
CA ALA A 117 6.14 -1.50 -7.54
C ALA A 117 6.78 -2.18 -6.32
N PRO A 118 6.68 -3.53 -6.17
CA PRO A 118 7.09 -4.22 -4.94
C PRO A 118 8.52 -3.96 -4.49
N ALA A 119 9.46 -3.86 -5.44
CA ALA A 119 10.86 -3.56 -5.14
C ALA A 119 11.10 -2.15 -4.57
N ASN A 120 10.12 -1.26 -4.70
CA ASN A 120 10.23 0.15 -4.32
C ASN A 120 9.63 0.46 -2.93
N ASN A 121 9.21 -0.57 -2.19
CA ASN A 121 8.52 -0.39 -0.93
C ASN A 121 9.16 -1.18 0.21
N ILE A 122 9.23 -0.56 1.38
CA ILE A 122 9.50 -1.23 2.65
C ILE A 122 8.21 -1.25 3.46
N LEU A 123 7.83 -2.42 3.94
CA LEU A 123 6.61 -2.66 4.70
C LEU A 123 6.87 -2.59 6.21
N TYR A 124 5.99 -1.86 6.88
CA TYR A 124 5.92 -1.76 8.33
C TYR A 124 4.50 -2.08 8.80
N SER A 125 4.36 -2.58 10.02
CA SER A 125 3.07 -2.85 10.62
C SER A 125 3.06 -2.52 12.11
N ASP A 126 1.90 -2.20 12.65
CA ASP A 126 1.63 -2.13 14.09
C ASP A 126 0.98 -3.43 14.61
N GLY A 127 0.91 -4.47 13.77
CA GLY A 127 0.23 -5.73 14.01
C GLY A 127 -1.16 -5.82 13.37
N GLN A 128 -1.75 -4.71 13.01
CA GLN A 128 -3.08 -4.62 12.35
C GLN A 128 -3.02 -3.85 11.04
N ASN A 129 -2.36 -2.71 11.04
CA ASN A 129 -2.29 -1.81 9.90
C ASN A 129 -0.94 -1.93 9.19
N LEU A 130 -0.92 -1.60 7.92
CA LEU A 130 0.28 -1.54 7.10
C LEU A 130 0.66 -0.10 6.79
N LYS A 131 1.95 0.18 6.77
CA LYS A 131 2.55 1.41 6.27
C LYS A 131 3.71 1.10 5.33
N LEU A 132 3.87 1.94 4.32
CA LEU A 132 4.95 1.82 3.34
C LEU A 132 5.89 3.00 3.42
N ALA A 133 7.20 2.75 3.52
CA ALA A 133 8.20 3.67 3.00
C ALA A 133 8.31 3.44 1.48
N TRP A 134 8.33 4.50 0.70
CA TRP A 134 8.13 4.46 -0.75
C TRP A 134 8.93 5.53 -1.49
N GLY A 135 8.86 5.56 -2.81
CA GLY A 135 9.50 6.60 -3.62
C GLY A 135 11.00 6.43 -3.85
N PHE A 136 11.56 5.31 -3.45
CA PHE A 136 12.97 4.94 -3.66
C PHE A 136 13.07 3.51 -4.20
N ASN A 137 14.17 3.25 -4.89
CA ASN A 137 14.51 1.88 -5.27
C ASN A 137 15.21 1.20 -4.08
N TYR A 138 14.44 0.52 -3.26
CA TYR A 138 14.94 -0.19 -2.09
C TYR A 138 15.55 -1.56 -2.40
N GLN A 139 15.40 -2.05 -3.62
CA GLN A 139 15.85 -3.39 -4.05
C GLN A 139 15.32 -4.53 -3.17
N ASN A 140 14.11 -4.37 -2.66
CA ASN A 140 13.53 -5.22 -1.62
C ASN A 140 12.79 -6.40 -2.23
N GLU A 141 13.48 -7.27 -2.96
CA GLU A 141 12.88 -8.41 -3.67
C GLU A 141 12.50 -9.58 -2.73
N GLN A 142 13.10 -9.65 -1.55
CA GLN A 142 13.03 -10.86 -0.71
C GLN A 142 11.95 -10.83 0.38
N GLU A 143 11.55 -9.67 0.87
CA GLU A 143 10.67 -9.58 2.05
C GLU A 143 9.20 -9.85 1.75
N ASN A 144 8.78 -9.75 0.50
CA ASN A 144 7.36 -9.85 0.09
C ASN A 144 7.03 -11.14 -0.64
N TYR A 145 7.89 -12.17 -0.53
CA TYR A 145 7.68 -13.41 -1.27
C TYR A 145 6.66 -14.31 -0.56
N LEU A 146 5.54 -14.51 -1.23
CA LEU A 146 4.56 -15.56 -0.94
C LEU A 146 4.35 -16.41 -2.19
N ASP A 147 3.94 -17.67 -1.98
CA ASP A 147 3.55 -18.52 -3.10
C ASP A 147 2.42 -17.86 -3.91
N PRO A 148 2.59 -17.66 -5.22
CA PRO A 148 1.56 -17.05 -6.08
C PRO A 148 0.20 -17.74 -6.01
N LYS A 149 0.16 -19.04 -5.77
CA LYS A 149 -1.09 -19.81 -5.60
C LYS A 149 -1.83 -19.41 -4.32
N VAL A 150 -1.10 -19.18 -3.24
CA VAL A 150 -1.67 -18.73 -1.96
C VAL A 150 -2.22 -17.31 -2.12
N ILE A 151 -1.50 -16.44 -2.80
CA ILE A 151 -1.95 -15.07 -3.10
C ILE A 151 -3.22 -15.08 -3.94
N SER A 152 -3.24 -15.85 -5.04
CA SER A 152 -4.42 -15.97 -5.91
C SER A 152 -5.64 -16.50 -5.17
N ALA A 153 -5.49 -17.54 -4.36
CA ALA A 153 -6.58 -18.10 -3.57
C ALA A 153 -7.15 -17.08 -2.57
N TYR A 154 -6.29 -16.30 -1.93
CA TYR A 154 -6.73 -15.23 -1.02
C TYR A 154 -7.50 -14.12 -1.76
N ILE A 155 -6.98 -13.64 -2.88
CA ILE A 155 -7.64 -12.61 -3.70
C ILE A 155 -9.01 -13.11 -4.16
N ASP A 156 -9.09 -14.33 -4.68
CA ASP A 156 -10.35 -14.94 -5.12
C ASP A 156 -11.36 -15.03 -3.96
N SER A 157 -10.93 -15.40 -2.77
CA SER A 157 -11.77 -15.45 -1.57
C SER A 157 -12.35 -14.09 -1.20
N LYS A 158 -11.61 -13.00 -1.43
CA LYS A 158 -12.04 -11.62 -1.14
C LYS A 158 -12.99 -11.09 -2.22
N LEU A 159 -12.78 -11.43 -3.48
CA LEU A 159 -13.60 -10.98 -4.60
C LEU A 159 -14.92 -11.74 -4.72
N ASN A 160 -14.96 -13.01 -4.30
CA ASN A 160 -16.13 -13.88 -4.40
C ASN A 160 -16.98 -13.91 -3.12
N ILE A 161 -16.80 -12.97 -2.20
CA ILE A 161 -17.73 -12.80 -1.08
C ILE A 161 -19.05 -12.32 -1.68
N PRO A 162 -20.17 -13.10 -1.57
CA PRO A 162 -21.47 -12.65 -2.06
C PRO A 162 -21.83 -11.35 -1.36
N ALA A 163 -22.11 -10.31 -2.14
CA ALA A 163 -22.74 -9.13 -1.60
C ALA A 163 -24.08 -9.55 -0.99
N ASP A 164 -24.20 -9.44 0.34
CA ASP A 164 -25.39 -9.61 1.14
C ASP A 164 -26.20 -10.89 0.88
N LEU A 165 -26.00 -11.90 1.72
CA LEU A 165 -27.10 -12.78 2.08
C LEU A 165 -28.20 -11.90 2.72
N PRO A 166 -29.44 -11.89 2.20
CA PRO A 166 -30.51 -11.15 2.83
C PRO A 166 -30.63 -11.65 4.27
N ILE A 167 -30.63 -10.71 5.21
CA ILE A 167 -30.94 -10.98 6.60
C ILE A 167 -32.29 -11.68 6.58
N GLN A 168 -32.30 -12.99 6.86
CA GLN A 168 -33.54 -13.68 7.15
C GLN A 168 -34.07 -13.04 8.45
N GLN A 169 -35.00 -12.12 8.28
CA GLN A 169 -35.87 -11.75 9.37
C GLN A 169 -36.61 -13.03 9.79
N SER A 170 -36.20 -13.53 10.94
CA SER A 170 -37.00 -14.54 11.61
C SER A 170 -38.35 -13.89 11.92
N VAL A 171 -39.33 -14.19 11.13
CA VAL A 171 -40.73 -13.92 11.49
C VAL A 171 -41.00 -14.82 12.69
N ALA A 172 -41.00 -14.22 13.88
CA ALA A 172 -41.56 -14.89 15.02
C ALA A 172 -43.07 -15.03 14.77
N GLU A 173 -43.49 -16.24 14.41
CA GLU A 173 -44.89 -16.61 14.47
C GLU A 173 -45.29 -16.65 15.95
N ILE A 174 -46.27 -15.86 16.25
CA ILE A 174 -47.02 -15.87 17.51
C ILE A 174 -47.95 -17.09 17.55
#